data_007a9580eed5907231f558a35198e15b
#
_entry.id   007a9580eed5907231f558a35198e15b
#
_cell.length_a   1.000
_cell.length_b   1.000
_cell.length_c   1.000
_cell.angle_alpha   90.00
_cell.angle_beta   90.00
_cell.angle_gamma   90.00
#
_symmetry.space_group_name_H-M   'P 1'
#
loop_
_entity.id
_entity.type
_entity.pdbx_description
1 polymer ?
#
loop_
_entity_poly.entity_id
_entity_poly.type
_entity_poly.pdbx_seq_one_letter_code
_entity_poly.pdbx_strand_id
1 'polypeptide(L)'
;MRSLVCAQCHVEYYFKGDGKYLTFPWDKGFTVEDMEAYYDEAGFYDYIHKLSRTPILKAQHPDFEIARMGIHGQRGVSCADCHMPYKSEGGVKFSDHHIQSPLAMIDRTCQTCHRESEETLRNNVYDASARPMKSATALNRNLPKLISKLNLPGTREL
;
A
#
# COMPACT_ATOMS: atom_id res chain seq x y z
N MET A 1 14.15 -5.64 -11.65
CA MET A 1 14.64 -4.28 -11.97
C MET A 1 13.56 -3.27 -12.37
N ARG A 2 12.58 -3.60 -13.22
CA ARG A 2 11.55 -2.66 -13.72
C ARG A 2 10.68 -2.01 -12.61
N SER A 3 10.50 -2.65 -11.46
CA SER A 3 9.78 -2.06 -10.31
C SER A 3 10.63 -1.12 -9.46
N LEU A 4 11.97 -1.25 -9.47
CA LEU A 4 12.86 -0.49 -8.59
C LEU A 4 12.91 1.01 -8.92
N VAL A 5 12.60 1.38 -10.15
CA VAL A 5 12.48 2.80 -10.53
C VAL A 5 11.31 3.46 -9.80
N CYS A 6 10.19 2.77 -9.73
CA CYS A 6 8.99 3.24 -9.01
C CYS A 6 9.21 3.20 -7.48
N ALA A 7 9.90 2.16 -7.00
CA ALA A 7 10.24 1.97 -5.58
C ALA A 7 11.21 3.02 -5.00
N GLN A 8 11.72 3.94 -5.80
CA GLN A 8 12.46 5.10 -5.26
C GLN A 8 11.55 6.10 -4.54
N CYS A 9 10.25 6.06 -4.85
CA CYS A 9 9.24 6.94 -4.26
C CYS A 9 8.03 6.16 -3.71
N HIS A 10 7.59 5.09 -4.40
CA HIS A 10 6.44 4.28 -4.02
C HIS A 10 6.85 3.16 -3.05
N VAL A 11 7.19 3.53 -1.83
CA VAL A 11 7.84 2.67 -0.84
C VAL A 11 7.58 3.21 0.57
N GLU A 12 7.60 2.35 1.57
CA GLU A 12 7.59 2.80 2.97
C GLU A 12 8.92 3.43 3.34
N TYR A 13 8.87 4.59 3.99
CA TYR A 13 10.06 5.31 4.44
C TYR A 13 9.77 6.20 5.64
N TYR A 14 10.81 6.60 6.33
CA TYR A 14 10.75 7.62 7.37
C TYR A 14 12.01 8.49 7.38
N PHE A 15 11.97 9.57 8.14
CA PHE A 15 13.11 10.44 8.32
C PHE A 15 13.80 10.18 9.65
N LYS A 16 14.97 9.57 9.59
CA LYS A 16 15.74 9.14 10.77
C LYS A 16 16.55 10.28 11.36
N GLY A 17 16.50 10.40 12.69
CA GLY A 17 17.33 11.30 13.49
C GLY A 17 17.10 12.79 13.21
N ASP A 18 17.91 13.63 13.86
CA ASP A 18 17.80 15.10 13.76
C ASP A 18 18.10 15.61 12.36
N GLY A 19 18.97 14.92 11.62
CA GLY A 19 19.35 15.24 10.24
C GLY A 19 18.28 14.90 9.21
N LYS A 20 17.16 14.29 9.63
CA LYS A 20 16.05 13.92 8.75
C LYS A 20 16.48 13.08 7.55
N TYR A 21 17.35 12.10 7.76
CA TYR A 21 17.81 11.21 6.70
C TYR A 21 16.71 10.27 6.24
N LEU A 22 16.42 10.29 4.95
CA LEU A 22 15.50 9.35 4.31
C LEU A 22 15.99 7.91 4.55
N THR A 23 15.17 7.11 5.20
CA THR A 23 15.53 5.75 5.60
C THR A 23 14.39 4.79 5.32
N PHE A 24 14.73 3.58 4.87
CA PHE A 24 13.77 2.51 4.59
C PHE A 24 13.79 1.49 5.74
N PRO A 25 12.64 1.02 6.24
CA PRO A 25 12.59 0.08 7.35
C PRO A 25 12.75 -1.38 6.89
N TRP A 26 13.79 -1.67 6.10
CA TRP A 26 13.95 -2.94 5.39
C TRP A 26 14.97 -3.91 5.99
N ASP A 27 15.65 -3.53 7.05
CA ASP A 27 16.76 -4.33 7.61
C ASP A 27 16.32 -5.73 8.07
N LYS A 28 15.03 -5.91 8.42
CA LYS A 28 14.45 -7.19 8.85
C LYS A 28 13.71 -7.92 7.73
N GLY A 29 13.29 -7.21 6.69
CA GLY A 29 12.53 -7.74 5.57
C GLY A 29 11.51 -6.75 5.00
N PHE A 30 10.55 -7.29 4.24
CA PHE A 30 9.57 -6.47 3.50
C PHE A 30 8.13 -6.75 3.92
N THR A 31 7.90 -7.61 4.89
CA THR A 31 6.55 -7.85 5.41
C THR A 31 6.14 -6.73 6.37
N VAL A 32 4.86 -6.61 6.63
CA VAL A 32 4.35 -5.62 7.60
C VAL A 32 4.95 -5.89 8.98
N GLU A 33 5.04 -7.16 9.36
CA GLU A 33 5.60 -7.61 10.63
C GLU A 33 7.10 -7.28 10.75
N ASP A 34 7.86 -7.43 9.67
CA ASP A 34 9.29 -7.06 9.63
C ASP A 34 9.46 -5.55 9.82
N MET A 35 8.65 -4.75 9.16
CA MET A 35 8.69 -3.29 9.26
C MET A 35 8.24 -2.81 10.65
N GLU A 36 7.19 -3.42 11.22
CA GLU A 36 6.75 -3.13 12.58
C GLU A 36 7.87 -3.41 13.58
N ALA A 37 8.49 -4.60 13.50
CA ALA A 37 9.61 -4.97 14.35
C ALA A 37 10.84 -4.04 14.18
N TYR A 38 11.05 -3.51 12.98
CA TYR A 38 12.09 -2.52 12.73
C TYR A 38 11.79 -1.19 13.44
N TYR A 39 10.56 -0.68 13.32
CA TYR A 39 10.17 0.59 13.94
C TYR A 39 10.12 0.49 15.47
N ASP A 40 9.72 -0.65 16.02
CA ASP A 40 9.74 -0.91 17.45
C ASP A 40 11.18 -0.87 18.00
N GLU A 41 12.13 -1.52 17.31
CA GLU A 41 13.55 -1.48 17.69
C GLU A 41 14.15 -0.09 17.55
N ALA A 42 13.79 0.64 16.50
CA ALA A 42 14.22 2.01 16.28
C ALA A 42 13.59 3.01 17.25
N GLY A 43 12.55 2.62 17.99
CA GLY A 43 11.76 3.50 18.86
C GLY A 43 11.09 4.64 18.10
N PHE A 44 10.79 4.43 16.80
CA PHE A 44 10.24 5.46 15.95
C PHE A 44 8.71 5.40 15.91
N TYR A 45 8.10 6.56 16.01
CA TYR A 45 6.67 6.80 15.77
C TYR A 45 6.46 8.24 15.27
N ASP A 46 5.39 8.47 14.52
CA ASP A 46 5.10 9.80 13.98
C ASP A 46 4.48 10.72 15.02
N TYR A 47 3.54 10.22 15.84
CA TYR A 47 2.89 11.02 16.87
C TYR A 47 2.26 10.16 17.97
N ILE A 48 1.92 10.80 19.09
CA ILE A 48 1.15 10.17 20.18
C ILE A 48 -0.33 10.50 20.00
N HIS A 49 -1.16 9.48 19.91
CA HIS A 49 -2.60 9.66 19.79
C HIS A 49 -3.17 10.35 21.03
N LYS A 50 -3.91 11.44 20.83
CA LYS A 50 -4.31 12.36 21.91
C LYS A 50 -5.12 11.68 23.02
N LEU A 51 -6.07 10.82 22.67
CA LEU A 51 -6.96 10.16 23.64
C LEU A 51 -6.34 8.89 24.24
N SER A 52 -5.90 7.96 23.41
CA SER A 52 -5.37 6.67 23.88
C SER A 52 -3.94 6.75 24.41
N ARG A 53 -3.22 7.84 24.12
CA ARG A 53 -1.79 8.01 24.43
C ARG A 53 -0.88 6.96 23.78
N THR A 54 -1.40 6.27 22.79
CA THR A 54 -0.67 5.25 22.03
C THR A 54 0.25 5.93 21.00
N PRO A 55 1.50 5.48 20.86
CA PRO A 55 2.34 5.84 19.72
C PRO A 55 1.69 5.37 18.41
N ILE A 56 1.65 6.25 17.43
CA ILE A 56 1.08 5.93 16.12
C ILE A 56 2.16 6.08 15.06
N LEU A 57 2.30 5.03 14.29
CA LEU A 57 3.10 5.00 13.07
C LEU A 57 2.17 5.21 11.87
N LYS A 58 2.55 6.09 10.97
CA LYS A 58 1.86 6.33 9.72
C LYS A 58 2.60 5.59 8.60
N ALA A 59 1.97 4.57 8.03
CA ALA A 59 2.46 4.01 6.77
C ALA A 59 2.37 5.08 5.67
N GLN A 60 3.47 5.34 4.97
CA GLN A 60 3.51 6.39 3.93
C GLN A 60 2.79 5.89 2.65
N HIS A 61 3.46 5.14 1.82
CA HIS A 61 2.89 4.50 0.64
C HIS A 61 3.69 3.24 0.28
N PRO A 62 3.50 2.15 1.03
CA PRO A 62 4.26 0.89 0.90
C PRO A 62 3.84 0.09 -0.35
N ASP A 63 3.70 0.77 -1.51
CA ASP A 63 3.18 0.16 -2.73
C ASP A 63 4.11 -0.94 -3.24
N PHE A 64 5.43 -0.72 -3.15
CA PHE A 64 6.43 -1.70 -3.58
C PHE A 64 6.40 -2.95 -2.71
N GLU A 65 6.34 -2.80 -1.40
CA GLU A 65 6.28 -3.89 -0.43
C GLU A 65 5.01 -4.70 -0.62
N ILE A 66 3.85 -4.03 -0.69
CA ILE A 66 2.55 -4.67 -0.91
C ILE A 66 2.52 -5.42 -2.25
N ALA A 67 3.02 -4.80 -3.32
CA ALA A 67 3.09 -5.43 -4.63
C ALA A 67 3.96 -6.70 -4.62
N ARG A 68 5.08 -6.68 -3.88
CA ARG A 68 5.95 -7.86 -3.73
C ARG A 68 5.30 -9.02 -2.96
N MET A 69 4.48 -8.71 -1.95
CA MET A 69 3.74 -9.74 -1.19
C MET A 69 2.60 -10.34 -2.00
N GLY A 70 2.05 -9.61 -2.96
CA GLY A 70 0.95 -10.06 -3.81
C GLY A 70 1.38 -11.12 -4.85
N ILE A 71 0.39 -11.90 -5.33
CA ILE A 71 0.63 -12.99 -6.30
C ILE A 71 1.31 -12.50 -7.58
N HIS A 72 1.00 -11.30 -8.07
CA HIS A 72 1.61 -10.73 -9.26
C HIS A 72 3.11 -10.47 -9.04
N GLY A 73 3.47 -9.87 -7.91
CA GLY A 73 4.87 -9.63 -7.56
C GLY A 73 5.66 -10.93 -7.37
N GLN A 74 5.07 -11.94 -6.72
CA GLN A 74 5.66 -13.27 -6.56
C GLN A 74 5.88 -13.99 -7.90
N ARG A 75 5.07 -13.70 -8.89
CA ARG A 75 5.17 -14.23 -10.27
C ARG A 75 6.04 -13.37 -11.18
N GLY A 76 6.71 -12.33 -10.64
CA GLY A 76 7.64 -11.49 -11.38
C GLY A 76 6.98 -10.39 -12.22
N VAL A 77 5.68 -10.15 -12.07
CA VAL A 77 5.00 -9.02 -12.71
C VAL A 77 5.48 -7.72 -12.06
N SER A 78 5.92 -6.78 -12.86
CA SER A 78 6.43 -5.50 -12.39
C SER A 78 5.36 -4.40 -12.39
N CYS A 79 5.62 -3.32 -11.67
CA CYS A 79 4.77 -2.13 -11.68
C CYS A 79 4.52 -1.62 -13.11
N ALA A 80 5.56 -1.60 -13.93
CA ALA A 80 5.49 -1.15 -15.32
C ALA A 80 4.62 -2.04 -16.22
N ASP A 81 4.46 -3.33 -15.90
CA ASP A 81 3.64 -4.23 -16.72
C ASP A 81 2.15 -3.86 -16.64
N CYS A 82 1.73 -3.31 -15.49
CA CYS A 82 0.37 -2.84 -15.27
C CYS A 82 0.20 -1.34 -15.55
N HIS A 83 1.14 -0.49 -15.11
CA HIS A 83 1.01 0.97 -15.17
C HIS A 83 1.60 1.59 -16.44
N MET A 84 2.44 0.84 -17.17
CA MET A 84 3.09 1.25 -18.41
C MET A 84 3.02 0.12 -19.46
N PRO A 85 1.81 -0.35 -19.83
CA PRO A 85 1.68 -1.46 -20.78
C PRO A 85 2.30 -1.14 -22.13
N TYR A 86 2.63 -2.18 -22.87
CA TYR A 86 3.13 -1.99 -24.22
C TYR A 86 2.02 -1.51 -25.16
N LYS A 87 2.39 -0.59 -26.05
CA LYS A 87 1.60 -0.19 -27.21
C LYS A 87 2.45 -0.25 -28.48
N SER A 88 1.80 -0.25 -29.65
CA SER A 88 2.46 -0.28 -30.93
C SER A 88 1.94 0.86 -31.81
N GLU A 89 2.86 1.61 -32.39
CA GLU A 89 2.56 2.66 -33.35
C GLU A 89 3.54 2.54 -34.52
N GLY A 90 3.04 2.57 -35.77
CA GLY A 90 3.87 2.43 -36.96
C GLY A 90 4.73 1.16 -37.00
N GLY A 91 4.29 0.06 -36.40
CA GLY A 91 5.03 -1.19 -36.32
C GLY A 91 6.10 -1.24 -35.18
N VAL A 92 6.29 -0.17 -34.45
CA VAL A 92 7.22 -0.10 -33.32
C VAL A 92 6.49 -0.38 -32.01
N LYS A 93 6.99 -1.33 -31.23
CA LYS A 93 6.47 -1.66 -29.88
C LYS A 93 7.28 -0.93 -28.82
N PHE A 94 6.59 -0.22 -27.93
CA PHE A 94 7.21 0.51 -26.82
C PHE A 94 6.31 0.55 -25.57
N SER A 95 6.88 0.86 -24.42
CA SER A 95 6.12 1.05 -23.17
C SER A 95 5.38 2.37 -23.22
N ASP A 96 4.10 2.35 -22.84
CA ASP A 96 3.32 3.57 -22.70
C ASP A 96 3.76 4.33 -21.43
N HIS A 97 4.37 5.48 -21.61
CA HIS A 97 4.83 6.32 -20.50
C HIS A 97 3.73 7.20 -19.89
N HIS A 98 2.49 7.05 -20.35
CA HIS A 98 1.32 7.60 -19.69
C HIS A 98 0.97 6.76 -18.47
N ILE A 99 1.66 7.02 -17.36
CA ILE A 99 1.46 6.28 -16.12
C ILE A 99 0.07 6.61 -15.56
N GLN A 100 -0.80 5.59 -15.53
CA GLN A 100 -2.18 5.74 -15.06
C GLN A 100 -2.71 4.44 -14.44
N SER A 101 -3.94 4.47 -13.96
CA SER A 101 -4.59 3.27 -13.42
C SER A 101 -4.69 2.18 -14.49
N PRO A 102 -4.28 0.94 -14.18
CA PRO A 102 -4.47 -0.21 -15.07
C PRO A 102 -5.93 -0.43 -15.46
N LEU A 103 -6.87 0.00 -14.64
CA LEU A 103 -8.31 -0.09 -14.92
C LEU A 103 -8.77 0.81 -16.10
N ALA A 104 -7.96 1.76 -16.51
CA ALA A 104 -8.19 2.55 -17.71
C ALA A 104 -7.77 1.83 -18.99
N MET A 105 -7.05 0.72 -18.88
CA MET A 105 -6.42 0.00 -20.00
C MET A 105 -6.44 -1.52 -19.77
N ILE A 106 -7.57 -2.06 -19.33
CA ILE A 106 -7.69 -3.49 -18.93
C ILE A 106 -7.30 -4.42 -20.08
N ASP A 107 -7.66 -4.05 -21.32
CA ASP A 107 -7.31 -4.76 -22.55
C ASP A 107 -5.80 -4.93 -22.74
N ARG A 108 -5.00 -3.93 -22.40
CA ARG A 108 -3.55 -3.92 -22.57
C ARG A 108 -2.77 -4.28 -21.31
N THR A 109 -3.42 -4.33 -20.17
CA THR A 109 -2.84 -4.67 -18.87
C THR A 109 -3.26 -6.05 -18.42
N CYS A 110 -4.46 -6.17 -17.88
CA CYS A 110 -4.96 -7.41 -17.28
C CYS A 110 -5.16 -8.53 -18.31
N GLN A 111 -5.76 -8.21 -19.48
CA GLN A 111 -6.09 -9.21 -20.50
C GLN A 111 -4.88 -9.70 -21.30
N THR A 112 -3.68 -9.20 -21.05
CA THR A 112 -2.45 -9.82 -21.54
C THR A 112 -2.20 -11.21 -20.92
N CYS A 113 -2.75 -11.45 -19.73
CA CYS A 113 -2.61 -12.70 -18.97
C CYS A 113 -3.97 -13.32 -18.59
N HIS A 114 -4.98 -12.49 -18.32
CA HIS A 114 -6.31 -12.89 -17.89
C HIS A 114 -7.27 -12.96 -19.09
N ARG A 115 -8.18 -13.97 -19.07
CA ARG A 115 -9.14 -14.21 -20.16
C ARG A 115 -10.55 -13.74 -19.84
N GLU A 116 -10.80 -13.28 -18.63
CA GLU A 116 -12.07 -12.78 -18.16
C GLU A 116 -12.44 -11.47 -18.88
N SER A 117 -13.72 -11.13 -18.88
CA SER A 117 -14.19 -9.86 -19.43
C SER A 117 -13.65 -8.67 -18.63
N GLU A 118 -13.53 -7.51 -19.27
CA GLU A 118 -13.13 -6.27 -18.57
C GLU A 118 -14.00 -5.96 -17.38
N GLU A 119 -15.31 -6.16 -17.50
CA GLU A 119 -16.27 -5.94 -16.42
C GLU A 119 -15.95 -6.83 -15.20
N THR A 120 -15.68 -8.13 -15.45
CA THR A 120 -15.33 -9.08 -14.40
C THR A 120 -14.04 -8.68 -13.70
N LEU A 121 -13.00 -8.34 -14.48
CA LEU A 121 -11.70 -7.93 -13.94
C LEU A 121 -11.80 -6.63 -13.13
N ARG A 122 -12.57 -5.67 -13.61
CA ARG A 122 -12.84 -4.41 -12.92
C ARG A 122 -13.57 -4.64 -11.60
N ASN A 123 -14.61 -5.46 -11.61
CA ASN A 123 -15.39 -5.78 -10.41
C ASN A 123 -14.53 -6.52 -9.37
N ASN A 124 -13.67 -7.45 -9.80
CA ASN A 124 -12.73 -8.13 -8.90
C ASN A 124 -11.80 -7.16 -8.18
N VAL A 125 -11.31 -6.12 -8.87
CA VAL A 125 -10.46 -5.09 -8.25
C VAL A 125 -11.26 -4.26 -7.25
N TYR A 126 -12.47 -3.82 -7.60
CA TYR A 126 -13.32 -3.05 -6.70
C TYR A 126 -13.71 -3.86 -5.46
N ASP A 127 -14.05 -5.12 -5.61
CA ASP A 127 -14.39 -6.01 -4.49
C ASP A 127 -13.18 -6.25 -3.57
N ALA A 128 -12.00 -6.44 -4.15
CA ALA A 128 -10.78 -6.56 -3.37
C ALA A 128 -10.46 -5.28 -2.58
N SER A 129 -10.59 -4.12 -3.22
CA SER A 129 -10.35 -2.81 -2.61
C SER A 129 -11.39 -2.46 -1.53
N ALA A 130 -12.64 -2.92 -1.68
CA ALA A 130 -13.71 -2.64 -0.73
C ALA A 130 -13.61 -3.47 0.58
N ARG A 131 -12.91 -4.61 0.57
CA ARG A 131 -12.80 -5.48 1.75
C ARG A 131 -12.13 -4.80 2.96
N PRO A 132 -10.94 -4.18 2.83
CA PRO A 132 -10.31 -3.46 3.92
C PRO A 132 -11.17 -2.32 4.47
N MET A 133 -11.85 -1.57 3.59
CA MET A 133 -12.72 -0.46 3.99
C MET A 133 -13.92 -0.93 4.80
N LYS A 134 -14.54 -2.05 4.43
CA LYS A 134 -15.64 -2.65 5.21
C LYS A 134 -15.17 -3.05 6.60
N SER A 135 -14.00 -3.65 6.73
CA SER A 135 -13.40 -4.03 8.01
C SER A 135 -13.05 -2.82 8.86
N ALA A 136 -12.42 -1.79 8.29
CA ALA A 136 -12.10 -0.55 8.98
C ALA A 136 -13.35 0.20 9.46
N THR A 137 -14.42 0.23 8.65
CA THR A 137 -15.71 0.83 9.02
C THR A 137 -16.35 0.09 10.18
N ALA A 138 -16.30 -1.25 10.17
CA ALA A 138 -16.82 -2.07 11.27
C ALA A 138 -16.05 -1.83 12.57
N LEU A 139 -14.73 -1.71 12.48
CA LEU A 139 -13.87 -1.38 13.63
C LEU A 139 -14.18 0.02 14.17
N ASN A 140 -14.28 1.03 13.31
CA ASN A 140 -14.62 2.40 13.72
C ASN A 140 -15.99 2.52 14.39
N ARG A 141 -17.00 1.77 13.96
CA ARG A 141 -18.32 1.74 14.63
C ARG A 141 -18.27 1.18 16.05
N ASN A 142 -17.31 0.30 16.32
CA ASN A 142 -17.17 -0.34 17.63
C ASN A 142 -16.15 0.38 18.53
N LEU A 143 -15.29 1.21 17.97
CA LEU A 143 -14.23 1.91 18.70
C LEU A 143 -14.75 2.73 19.89
N PRO A 144 -15.83 3.55 19.79
CA PRO A 144 -16.36 4.29 20.92
C PRO A 144 -16.82 3.38 22.07
N LYS A 145 -17.43 2.22 21.74
CA LYS A 145 -17.87 1.23 22.74
C LYS A 145 -16.69 0.54 23.42
N LEU A 146 -15.59 0.31 22.71
CA LEU A 146 -14.36 -0.26 23.27
C LEU A 146 -13.67 0.77 24.16
N ILE A 147 -13.55 2.01 23.74
CA ILE A 147 -12.95 3.10 24.51
C ILE A 147 -13.73 3.32 25.82
N SER A 148 -15.06 3.33 25.79
CA SER A 148 -15.88 3.49 26.98
C SER A 148 -15.69 2.33 28.00
N LYS A 149 -15.46 1.10 27.52
CA LYS A 149 -15.19 -0.07 28.35
C LYS A 149 -13.81 -0.04 29.01
N LEU A 150 -12.84 0.62 28.39
CA LEU A 150 -11.46 0.70 28.91
C LEU A 150 -11.30 1.76 30.02
N ASN A 151 -12.34 2.53 30.32
CA ASN A 151 -12.33 3.55 31.39
C ASN A 151 -11.13 4.51 31.31
N LEU A 152 -10.68 4.84 30.10
CA LEU A 152 -9.52 5.70 29.89
C LEU A 152 -9.81 7.14 30.32
N PRO A 153 -8.87 7.82 31.02
CA PRO A 153 -9.04 9.21 31.41
C PRO A 153 -9.24 10.08 30.17
N GLY A 154 -10.30 10.89 30.11
CA GLY A 154 -10.61 11.80 29.01
C GLY A 154 -11.75 11.37 28.09
N THR A 155 -12.40 10.21 28.33
CA THR A 155 -13.52 9.73 27.50
C THR A 155 -14.90 10.25 27.94
N ARG A 156 -14.98 11.12 28.95
CA ARG A 156 -16.25 11.61 29.49
C ARG A 156 -16.83 12.85 28.79
N GLU A 157 -16.13 13.39 27.77
CA GLU A 157 -16.52 14.62 27.06
C GLU A 157 -16.60 14.43 25.53
N LEU A 158 -17.16 13.28 25.06
CA LEU A 158 -17.51 13.10 23.66
C LEU A 158 -18.99 12.77 23.51
#